data_3e0ce497abb6b5cf353c3470d2ae1953
#
_entry.id   3e0ce497abb6b5cf353c3470d2ae1953
#
_cell.length_a   1.000
_cell.length_b   1.000
_cell.length_c   1.000
_cell.angle_alpha   90.00
_cell.angle_beta   90.00
_cell.angle_gamma   90.00
#
_symmetry.space_group_name_H-M   'P 1'
#
loop_
_entity.id
_entity.type
_entity.pdbx_description
1 polymer ?
#
loop_
_entity_poly.entity_id
_entity_poly.type
_entity_poly.pdbx_seq_one_letter_code
_entity_poly.pdbx_strand_id
1 'polypeptide(L)'
;MDIEFADEQKILQDSVERMLRASYDFDRRRAIIASEDGWSEPHWQEFANLGLLAAPFSEDSGGLGGGPIATMIIMEAFGRHLVLEPYFETVVLAGGLIEALGADAQRRELLDGIMSGRTRWALALLEAQSRHDLHAVSTTAERQADSYVLHGAKAVVVAAPWADRLIVSARTYGSSRDREGVSLFVVDRHAPNLHVQGFKTLDGRRAAEIRLDGVRVPAENLLGQEGAATDALEHCRRRAIAAQCAEAIGAISELNKATLEYTKTRKQFGVPLGSFQVLQHRMVDMFVAQEEAVAITYALNAALAQGGPDIAKLASVAKAKVGEAGRYVGEQAVQLHGGMGMTEELKVGHYLKRLVAINIQYGDPAFHIMRCAEDVFKSASALEEGTTIGADRAANAA
;
A
#
# COMPACT_ATOMS: atom_id res chain seq x y z
N MET A 1 -8.10 13.32 18.43
CA MET A 1 -8.35 11.95 18.96
C MET A 1 -7.00 11.51 19.52
N ASP A 2 -6.84 11.53 20.85
CA ASP A 2 -5.62 11.00 21.45
C ASP A 2 -5.69 9.47 21.38
N ILE A 3 -5.07 8.89 20.36
CA ILE A 3 -4.85 7.46 20.27
C ILE A 3 -3.61 7.19 21.13
N GLU A 4 -3.82 6.77 22.35
CA GLU A 4 -2.73 6.33 23.21
C GLU A 4 -2.30 4.93 22.78
N PHE A 5 -1.09 4.82 22.24
CA PHE A 5 -0.50 3.53 21.94
C PHE A 5 -0.23 2.73 23.23
N ALA A 6 -0.47 1.44 23.20
CA ALA A 6 -0.03 0.51 24.24
C ALA A 6 1.50 0.53 24.35
N ASP A 7 2.03 0.10 25.50
CA ASP A 7 3.48 0.15 25.75
C ASP A 7 4.28 -0.65 24.72
N GLU A 8 3.79 -1.80 24.28
CA GLU A 8 4.40 -2.61 23.20
C GLU A 8 4.44 -1.87 21.87
N GLN A 9 3.39 -1.11 21.53
CA GLN A 9 3.32 -0.30 20.32
C GLN A 9 4.29 0.88 20.38
N LYS A 10 4.46 1.51 21.55
CA LYS A 10 5.47 2.56 21.79
C LYS A 10 6.89 2.01 21.63
N ILE A 11 7.16 0.81 22.18
CA ILE A 11 8.45 0.12 22.03
C ILE A 11 8.74 -0.18 20.56
N LEU A 12 7.75 -0.66 19.79
CA LEU A 12 7.89 -0.89 18.36
C LEU A 12 8.22 0.43 17.63
N GLN A 13 7.46 1.50 17.91
CA GLN A 13 7.67 2.82 17.30
C GLN A 13 9.08 3.35 17.59
N ASP A 14 9.52 3.31 18.84
CA ASP A 14 10.85 3.76 19.24
C ASP A 14 11.97 2.92 18.62
N SER A 15 11.76 1.63 18.46
CA SER A 15 12.74 0.70 17.91
C SER A 15 12.96 0.93 16.43
N VAL A 16 11.88 1.02 15.64
CA VAL A 16 11.97 1.26 14.19
C VAL A 16 12.53 2.65 13.90
N GLU A 17 12.09 3.69 14.63
CA GLU A 17 12.61 5.05 14.46
C GLU A 17 14.10 5.16 14.81
N ARG A 18 14.54 4.52 15.89
CA ARG A 18 15.94 4.52 16.31
C ARG A 18 16.83 3.87 15.26
N MET A 19 16.43 2.71 14.75
CA MET A 19 17.14 1.98 13.71
C MET A 19 17.28 2.83 12.44
N LEU A 20 16.15 3.37 11.93
CA LEU A 20 16.16 4.16 10.70
C LEU A 20 16.98 5.46 10.83
N ARG A 21 16.91 6.15 11.97
CA ARG A 21 17.75 7.33 12.22
C ARG A 21 19.24 7.01 12.26
N ALA A 22 19.61 5.82 12.71
CA ALA A 22 21.01 5.42 12.83
C ALA A 22 21.62 4.96 11.51
N SER A 23 20.83 4.31 10.63
CA SER A 23 21.38 3.60 9.46
C SER A 23 20.75 4.00 8.12
N TYR A 24 19.64 4.76 8.10
CA TYR A 24 18.87 5.03 6.89
C TYR A 24 18.64 6.53 6.65
N ASP A 25 19.74 7.30 6.58
CA ASP A 25 19.68 8.72 6.23
C ASP A 25 19.43 8.94 4.71
N PHE A 26 19.23 10.20 4.33
CA PHE A 26 18.90 10.54 2.94
C PHE A 26 20.06 10.23 1.98
N ASP A 27 21.32 10.39 2.38
CA ASP A 27 22.48 10.09 1.54
C ASP A 27 22.63 8.58 1.35
N ARG A 28 22.41 7.79 2.39
CA ARG A 28 22.36 6.33 2.31
C ARG A 28 21.25 5.87 1.36
N ARG A 29 20.05 6.44 1.47
CA ARG A 29 18.95 6.16 0.54
C ARG A 29 19.32 6.47 -0.91
N ARG A 30 19.97 7.62 -1.16
CA ARG A 30 20.46 7.97 -2.52
C ARG A 30 21.45 6.96 -3.06
N ALA A 31 22.37 6.50 -2.22
CA ALA A 31 23.32 5.45 -2.58
C ALA A 31 22.62 4.13 -2.93
N ILE A 32 21.59 3.73 -2.17
CA ILE A 32 20.77 2.54 -2.45
C ILE A 32 20.04 2.67 -3.80
N ILE A 33 19.37 3.80 -4.08
CA ILE A 33 18.70 4.04 -5.38
C ILE A 33 19.68 3.95 -6.56
N ALA A 34 20.91 4.44 -6.37
CA ALA A 34 21.96 4.44 -7.39
C ALA A 34 22.59 3.06 -7.60
N SER A 35 22.47 2.14 -6.64
CA SER A 35 22.98 0.77 -6.77
C SER A 35 22.25 -0.01 -7.88
N GLU A 36 22.86 -1.07 -8.34
CA GLU A 36 22.30 -1.96 -9.36
C GLU A 36 20.98 -2.56 -8.86
N ASP A 37 20.98 -3.09 -7.66
CA ASP A 37 19.80 -3.72 -7.04
C ASP A 37 18.71 -2.70 -6.69
N GLY A 38 19.06 -1.50 -6.24
CA GLY A 38 18.14 -0.43 -5.86
C GLY A 38 17.38 -0.71 -4.55
N TRP A 39 17.89 -1.61 -3.71
CA TRP A 39 17.45 -1.95 -2.36
C TRP A 39 18.64 -2.40 -1.52
N SER A 40 18.47 -2.62 -0.22
CA SER A 40 19.56 -2.97 0.69
C SER A 40 19.26 -4.26 1.45
N GLU A 41 19.94 -5.34 1.10
CA GLU A 41 19.83 -6.61 1.82
C GLU A 41 20.21 -6.49 3.31
N PRO A 42 21.28 -5.76 3.71
CA PRO A 42 21.57 -5.54 5.12
C PRO A 42 20.41 -4.92 5.91
N HIS A 43 19.72 -3.90 5.36
CA HIS A 43 18.56 -3.32 6.04
C HIS A 43 17.37 -4.28 6.08
N TRP A 44 17.16 -5.07 5.03
CA TRP A 44 16.12 -6.10 5.02
C TRP A 44 16.34 -7.16 6.13
N GLN A 45 17.59 -7.61 6.31
CA GLN A 45 17.93 -8.52 7.40
C GLN A 45 17.80 -7.85 8.78
N GLU A 46 18.12 -6.57 8.88
CA GLU A 46 17.91 -5.81 10.11
C GLU A 46 16.42 -5.71 10.46
N PHE A 47 15.54 -5.51 9.46
CA PHE A 47 14.08 -5.54 9.66
C PHE A 47 13.61 -6.91 10.18
N ALA A 48 14.14 -8.01 9.63
CA ALA A 48 13.83 -9.35 10.11
C ALA A 48 14.31 -9.56 11.55
N ASN A 49 15.56 -9.18 11.86
CA ASN A 49 16.16 -9.34 13.18
C ASN A 49 15.43 -8.53 14.28
N LEU A 50 14.87 -7.38 13.91
CA LEU A 50 14.04 -6.56 14.81
C LEU A 50 12.59 -7.05 14.91
N GLY A 51 12.23 -8.11 14.20
CA GLY A 51 10.88 -8.66 14.16
C GLY A 51 9.86 -7.83 13.37
N LEU A 52 10.29 -6.81 12.62
CA LEU A 52 9.37 -5.95 11.87
C LEU A 52 8.60 -6.73 10.80
N LEU A 53 9.23 -7.74 10.20
CA LEU A 53 8.59 -8.59 9.18
C LEU A 53 7.55 -9.55 9.77
N ALA A 54 7.67 -9.89 11.07
CA ALA A 54 6.74 -10.75 11.79
C ALA A 54 5.65 -9.95 12.54
N ALA A 55 5.90 -8.66 12.80
CA ALA A 55 5.06 -7.84 13.67
C ALA A 55 3.56 -7.84 13.31
N PRO A 56 3.13 -7.76 12.03
CA PRO A 56 1.71 -7.69 11.70
C PRO A 56 0.96 -9.02 11.74
N PHE A 57 1.67 -10.15 11.62
CA PHE A 57 1.01 -11.47 11.52
C PHE A 57 0.51 -11.95 12.88
N SER A 58 -0.55 -12.75 12.85
CA SER A 58 -1.14 -13.36 14.05
C SER A 58 -0.17 -14.34 14.73
N GLU A 59 -0.31 -14.53 16.03
CA GLU A 59 0.46 -15.52 16.79
C GLU A 59 0.23 -16.94 16.27
N ASP A 60 -0.99 -17.28 15.86
CA ASP A 60 -1.34 -18.56 15.23
C ASP A 60 -0.57 -18.82 13.93
N SER A 61 -0.16 -17.76 13.26
CA SER A 61 0.67 -17.81 12.04
C SER A 61 2.18 -17.73 12.34
N GLY A 62 2.57 -17.67 13.62
CA GLY A 62 3.95 -17.52 14.07
C GLY A 62 4.45 -16.08 14.13
N GLY A 63 3.57 -15.09 13.97
CA GLY A 63 3.86 -13.66 14.07
C GLY A 63 3.78 -13.11 15.49
N LEU A 64 3.77 -11.78 15.61
CA LEU A 64 3.76 -11.07 16.91
C LEU A 64 2.38 -10.48 17.29
N GLY A 65 1.33 -10.73 16.49
CA GLY A 65 -0.04 -10.34 16.81
C GLY A 65 -0.36 -8.84 16.67
N GLY A 66 0.57 -8.02 16.18
CA GLY A 66 0.41 -6.56 16.16
C GLY A 66 -0.58 -6.03 15.10
N GLY A 67 -0.94 -6.82 14.10
CA GLY A 67 -1.99 -6.54 13.13
C GLY A 67 -1.86 -5.21 12.38
N PRO A 68 -2.99 -4.54 12.08
CA PRO A 68 -3.01 -3.27 11.35
C PRO A 68 -2.29 -2.13 12.07
N ILE A 69 -2.28 -2.11 13.39
CA ILE A 69 -1.63 -1.05 14.18
C ILE A 69 -0.10 -1.16 14.06
N ALA A 70 0.47 -2.36 14.18
CA ALA A 70 1.91 -2.56 13.95
C ALA A 70 2.30 -2.19 12.51
N THR A 71 1.49 -2.59 11.51
CA THR A 71 1.68 -2.17 10.11
C THR A 71 1.69 -0.65 9.99
N MET A 72 0.75 0.06 10.62
CA MET A 72 0.66 1.51 10.58
C MET A 72 1.92 2.18 11.14
N ILE A 73 2.37 1.75 12.33
CA ILE A 73 3.57 2.29 13.01
C ILE A 73 4.81 2.13 12.11
N ILE A 74 5.01 0.92 11.57
CA ILE A 74 6.16 0.63 10.70
C ILE A 74 6.10 1.45 9.42
N MET A 75 4.96 1.46 8.73
CA MET A 75 4.80 2.17 7.46
C MET A 75 4.90 3.69 7.61
N GLU A 76 4.43 4.25 8.72
CA GLU A 76 4.61 5.67 9.02
C GLU A 76 6.09 6.03 9.20
N ALA A 77 6.84 5.24 9.95
CA ALA A 77 8.29 5.40 10.09
C ALA A 77 9.00 5.25 8.73
N PHE A 78 8.61 4.26 7.93
CA PHE A 78 9.15 4.06 6.57
C PHE A 78 8.85 5.25 5.65
N GLY A 79 7.69 5.86 5.78
CA GLY A 79 7.35 7.11 5.08
C GLY A 79 8.25 8.27 5.45
N ARG A 80 8.55 8.46 6.75
CA ARG A 80 9.47 9.53 7.22
C ARG A 80 10.87 9.38 6.64
N HIS A 81 11.34 8.15 6.46
CA HIS A 81 12.70 7.86 5.99
C HIS A 81 12.76 7.50 4.50
N LEU A 82 11.62 7.44 3.78
CA LEU A 82 11.52 7.04 2.37
C LEU A 82 12.15 5.66 2.11
N VAL A 83 11.85 4.67 2.95
CA VAL A 83 12.37 3.31 2.87
C VAL A 83 12.04 2.66 1.53
N LEU A 84 13.02 1.96 0.92
CA LEU A 84 12.92 1.37 -0.42
C LEU A 84 12.65 -0.14 -0.41
N GLU A 85 13.05 -0.81 0.66
CA GLU A 85 12.93 -2.26 0.84
C GLU A 85 11.48 -2.71 0.68
N PRO A 86 11.22 -3.90 0.10
CA PRO A 86 9.89 -4.32 -0.34
C PRO A 86 8.99 -4.83 0.81
N TYR A 87 8.95 -4.11 1.92
CA TYR A 87 8.11 -4.46 3.07
C TYR A 87 6.62 -4.45 2.72
N PHE A 88 6.17 -3.40 2.05
CA PHE A 88 4.78 -3.27 1.67
C PHE A 88 4.34 -4.43 0.76
N GLU A 89 5.12 -4.75 -0.26
CA GLU A 89 4.81 -5.79 -1.23
C GLU A 89 4.89 -7.19 -0.61
N THR A 90 5.91 -7.42 0.23
CA THR A 90 6.18 -8.73 0.82
C THR A 90 5.29 -9.01 2.04
N VAL A 91 5.27 -8.09 3.02
CA VAL A 91 4.60 -8.32 4.30
C VAL A 91 3.13 -7.97 4.22
N VAL A 92 2.79 -6.75 3.76
CA VAL A 92 1.41 -6.26 3.78
C VAL A 92 0.56 -6.95 2.72
N LEU A 93 1.06 -7.04 1.49
CA LEU A 93 0.29 -7.59 0.36
C LEU A 93 0.38 -9.11 0.30
N ALA A 94 1.55 -9.64 -0.02
CA ALA A 94 1.70 -11.09 -0.22
C ALA A 94 1.50 -11.85 1.09
N GLY A 95 2.16 -11.43 2.17
CA GLY A 95 2.00 -12.02 3.49
C GLY A 95 0.57 -11.99 3.99
N GLY A 96 -0.12 -10.85 3.80
CA GLY A 96 -1.53 -10.72 4.16
C GLY A 96 -2.47 -11.65 3.38
N LEU A 97 -2.20 -11.90 2.09
CA LEU A 97 -2.97 -12.87 1.29
C LEU A 97 -2.65 -14.31 1.68
N ILE A 98 -1.39 -14.63 1.95
CA ILE A 98 -0.96 -15.96 2.42
C ILE A 98 -1.59 -16.26 3.78
N GLU A 99 -1.60 -15.32 4.71
CA GLU A 99 -2.23 -15.47 6.01
C GLU A 99 -3.73 -15.75 5.89
N ALA A 100 -4.43 -15.03 5.00
CA ALA A 100 -5.87 -15.12 4.83
C ALA A 100 -6.33 -16.36 4.06
N LEU A 101 -5.57 -16.83 3.08
CA LEU A 101 -6.00 -17.84 2.11
C LEU A 101 -5.21 -19.16 2.19
N GLY A 102 -3.99 -19.12 2.69
CA GLY A 102 -3.10 -20.31 2.69
C GLY A 102 -3.65 -21.44 3.56
N ALA A 103 -3.60 -22.66 3.04
CA ALA A 103 -3.78 -23.86 3.85
C ALA A 103 -2.72 -23.92 4.95
N ASP A 104 -2.99 -24.59 6.06
CA ASP A 104 -2.13 -24.53 7.27
C ASP A 104 -0.65 -24.83 7.01
N ALA A 105 -0.34 -25.82 6.18
CA ALA A 105 1.04 -26.15 5.83
C ALA A 105 1.68 -25.06 4.94
N GLN A 106 0.95 -24.65 3.89
CA GLN A 106 1.36 -23.62 2.95
C GLN A 106 1.57 -22.28 3.68
N ARG A 107 0.62 -21.87 4.54
CA ARG A 107 0.69 -20.65 5.34
C ARG A 107 1.92 -20.62 6.22
N ARG A 108 2.18 -21.70 6.99
CA ARG A 108 3.36 -21.78 7.88
C ARG A 108 4.68 -21.70 7.13
N GLU A 109 4.83 -22.46 6.03
CA GLU A 109 6.07 -22.45 5.24
C GLU A 109 6.35 -21.10 4.62
N LEU A 110 5.32 -20.50 3.96
CA LEU A 110 5.50 -19.26 3.21
C LEU A 110 5.70 -18.06 4.13
N LEU A 111 4.96 -17.97 5.24
CA LEU A 111 5.12 -16.88 6.22
C LEU A 111 6.44 -16.99 6.99
N ASP A 112 6.92 -18.19 7.33
CA ASP A 112 8.23 -18.36 7.95
C ASP A 112 9.35 -17.83 7.04
N GLY A 113 9.26 -18.06 5.74
CA GLY A 113 10.18 -17.47 4.75
C GLY A 113 10.14 -15.92 4.74
N ILE A 114 8.95 -15.34 4.85
CA ILE A 114 8.76 -13.87 4.92
C ILE A 114 9.31 -13.32 6.24
N MET A 115 8.85 -13.84 7.37
CA MET A 115 9.18 -13.33 8.70
C MET A 115 10.68 -13.41 9.01
N SER A 116 11.36 -14.45 8.51
CA SER A 116 12.80 -14.59 8.65
C SER A 116 13.62 -13.76 7.64
N GLY A 117 12.96 -13.04 6.72
CA GLY A 117 13.62 -12.26 5.67
C GLY A 117 14.24 -13.09 4.54
N ARG A 118 14.06 -14.43 4.53
CA ARG A 118 14.62 -15.30 3.51
C ARG A 118 13.97 -15.16 2.14
N THR A 119 12.67 -14.79 2.10
CA THR A 119 11.94 -14.64 0.85
C THR A 119 11.27 -13.28 0.74
N ARG A 120 11.39 -12.69 -0.44
CA ARG A 120 10.73 -11.44 -0.84
C ARG A 120 9.66 -11.75 -1.88
N TRP A 121 8.58 -11.03 -1.83
CA TRP A 121 7.42 -11.29 -2.64
C TRP A 121 6.94 -10.05 -3.38
N ALA A 122 6.32 -10.27 -4.53
CA ALA A 122 5.58 -9.24 -5.23
C ALA A 122 4.19 -9.74 -5.64
N LEU A 123 3.24 -8.81 -5.76
CA LEU A 123 1.85 -9.09 -6.09
C LEU A 123 1.55 -8.67 -7.52
N ALA A 124 1.36 -9.63 -8.41
CA ALA A 124 1.12 -9.43 -9.83
C ALA A 124 -0.38 -9.49 -10.15
N LEU A 125 -1.09 -8.38 -9.94
CA LEU A 125 -2.54 -8.23 -10.16
C LEU A 125 -2.86 -7.42 -11.40
N LEU A 126 -2.26 -6.21 -11.55
CA LEU A 126 -2.65 -5.23 -12.55
C LEU A 126 -2.32 -5.70 -13.96
N GLU A 127 -3.23 -5.42 -14.87
CA GLU A 127 -3.07 -5.58 -16.32
C GLU A 127 -3.31 -4.23 -17.02
N ALA A 128 -2.82 -4.04 -18.22
CA ALA A 128 -2.88 -2.74 -18.91
C ALA A 128 -4.30 -2.15 -19.00
N GLN A 129 -5.34 -3.00 -19.11
CA GLN A 129 -6.73 -2.61 -19.22
C GLN A 129 -7.48 -2.56 -17.87
N SER A 130 -6.91 -3.10 -16.78
CA SER A 130 -7.64 -3.26 -15.50
C SER A 130 -7.81 -1.97 -14.72
N ARG A 131 -6.90 -1.00 -14.87
CA ARG A 131 -6.85 0.20 -14.03
C ARG A 131 -6.93 -0.17 -12.54
N HIS A 132 -8.03 0.23 -11.86
CA HIS A 132 -8.27 -0.05 -10.44
C HIS A 132 -9.28 -1.18 -10.20
N ASP A 133 -9.76 -1.84 -11.25
CA ASP A 133 -10.70 -2.95 -11.18
C ASP A 133 -9.96 -4.27 -10.95
N LEU A 134 -10.10 -4.83 -9.75
CA LEU A 134 -9.46 -6.11 -9.36
C LEU A 134 -10.08 -7.33 -10.05
N HIS A 135 -11.27 -7.18 -10.66
CA HIS A 135 -11.96 -8.25 -11.37
C HIS A 135 -11.58 -8.30 -12.85
N ALA A 136 -11.02 -7.21 -13.40
CA ALA A 136 -10.61 -7.11 -14.81
C ALA A 136 -9.31 -7.90 -15.03
N VAL A 137 -9.43 -9.23 -15.07
CA VAL A 137 -8.32 -10.16 -15.25
C VAL A 137 -8.48 -10.93 -16.55
N SER A 138 -7.56 -10.71 -17.49
CA SER A 138 -7.49 -11.41 -18.79
C SER A 138 -6.41 -12.51 -18.81
N THR A 139 -5.46 -12.48 -17.87
CA THR A 139 -4.53 -13.61 -17.65
C THR A 139 -5.33 -14.85 -17.34
N THR A 140 -5.10 -15.96 -18.05
CA THR A 140 -5.81 -17.23 -17.88
C THR A 140 -4.98 -18.25 -17.14
N ALA A 141 -5.65 -19.18 -16.45
CA ALA A 141 -5.04 -20.38 -15.85
C ALA A 141 -5.88 -21.60 -16.23
N GLU A 142 -5.31 -22.45 -17.07
CA GLU A 142 -5.96 -23.67 -17.53
C GLU A 142 -5.48 -24.86 -16.69
N ARG A 143 -6.42 -25.62 -16.12
CA ARG A 143 -6.10 -26.79 -15.32
C ARG A 143 -5.66 -27.96 -16.20
N GLN A 144 -4.51 -28.55 -15.91
CA GLN A 144 -3.96 -29.72 -16.60
C GLN A 144 -3.50 -30.76 -15.55
N ALA A 145 -4.35 -31.76 -15.30
CA ALA A 145 -4.13 -32.79 -14.29
C ALA A 145 -3.81 -32.20 -12.89
N ASP A 146 -2.56 -32.27 -12.47
CA ASP A 146 -2.03 -31.82 -11.18
C ASP A 146 -1.37 -30.43 -11.21
N SER A 147 -1.58 -29.68 -12.29
CA SER A 147 -0.99 -28.35 -12.49
C SER A 147 -1.96 -27.39 -13.19
N TYR A 148 -1.57 -26.12 -13.22
CA TYR A 148 -2.19 -25.08 -14.04
C TYR A 148 -1.17 -24.52 -15.02
N VAL A 149 -1.62 -24.10 -16.20
CA VAL A 149 -0.81 -23.41 -17.20
C VAL A 149 -1.32 -21.99 -17.33
N LEU A 150 -0.46 -21.04 -17.02
CA LEU A 150 -0.79 -19.61 -16.98
C LEU A 150 -0.34 -18.92 -18.26
N HIS A 151 -1.26 -18.14 -18.88
CA HIS A 151 -0.99 -17.30 -20.04
C HIS A 151 -1.49 -15.87 -19.80
N GLY A 152 -0.67 -14.85 -20.08
CA GLY A 152 -1.07 -13.47 -19.97
C GLY A 152 0.08 -12.50 -19.66
N ALA A 153 -0.29 -11.31 -19.21
CA ALA A 153 0.67 -10.26 -18.87
C ALA A 153 0.19 -9.46 -17.67
N LYS A 154 1.15 -9.02 -16.82
CA LYS A 154 0.91 -8.13 -15.69
C LYS A 154 1.75 -6.87 -15.83
N ALA A 155 1.13 -5.74 -15.54
CA ALA A 155 1.74 -4.43 -15.67
C ALA A 155 2.12 -3.85 -14.31
N VAL A 156 3.25 -3.15 -14.27
CA VAL A 156 3.70 -2.36 -13.10
C VAL A 156 3.71 -3.18 -11.80
N VAL A 157 4.32 -4.37 -11.84
CA VAL A 157 4.47 -5.22 -10.65
C VAL A 157 5.62 -4.69 -9.82
N VAL A 158 5.31 -3.91 -8.78
CA VAL A 158 6.30 -3.32 -7.88
C VAL A 158 7.03 -4.42 -7.12
N ALA A 159 8.33 -4.25 -6.91
CA ALA A 159 9.26 -5.20 -6.30
C ALA A 159 9.48 -6.52 -7.07
N ALA A 160 8.85 -6.76 -8.21
CA ALA A 160 9.05 -8.00 -8.96
C ALA A 160 10.51 -8.29 -9.34
N PRO A 161 11.38 -7.30 -9.66
CA PRO A 161 12.80 -7.55 -9.88
C PRO A 161 13.54 -8.11 -8.66
N TRP A 162 13.05 -7.84 -7.45
CA TRP A 162 13.63 -8.25 -6.17
C TRP A 162 12.99 -9.51 -5.56
N ALA A 163 11.81 -9.88 -6.08
CA ALA A 163 11.03 -10.97 -5.53
C ALA A 163 11.66 -12.32 -5.82
N ASP A 164 11.58 -13.22 -4.85
CA ASP A 164 11.88 -14.64 -5.00
C ASP A 164 10.63 -15.39 -5.50
N ARG A 165 9.46 -14.95 -5.08
CA ARG A 165 8.15 -15.50 -5.46
C ARG A 165 7.13 -14.40 -5.79
N LEU A 166 6.18 -14.73 -6.64
CA LEU A 166 5.07 -13.87 -7.06
C LEU A 166 3.74 -14.48 -6.64
N ILE A 167 2.78 -13.66 -6.22
CA ILE A 167 1.37 -14.04 -6.24
C ILE A 167 0.77 -13.47 -7.52
N VAL A 168 0.31 -14.34 -8.40
CA VAL A 168 -0.24 -13.98 -9.71
C VAL A 168 -1.75 -14.23 -9.72
N SER A 169 -2.55 -13.22 -10.06
CA SER A 169 -3.97 -13.41 -10.33
C SER A 169 -4.18 -13.92 -11.75
N ALA A 170 -5.02 -14.95 -11.89
CA ALA A 170 -5.40 -15.48 -13.20
C ALA A 170 -6.85 -15.97 -13.18
N ARG A 171 -7.48 -15.99 -14.33
CA ARG A 171 -8.85 -16.42 -14.50
C ARG A 171 -8.89 -17.91 -14.81
N THR A 172 -9.60 -18.67 -14.00
CA THR A 172 -9.80 -20.12 -14.17
C THR A 172 -11.12 -20.43 -14.89
N TYR A 173 -12.12 -19.56 -14.80
CA TYR A 173 -13.40 -19.64 -15.51
C TYR A 173 -14.08 -18.27 -15.61
N GLY A 174 -15.19 -18.17 -16.39
CA GLY A 174 -15.96 -16.94 -16.54
C GLY A 174 -15.34 -15.93 -17.53
N SER A 175 -15.96 -14.76 -17.65
CA SER A 175 -15.53 -13.66 -18.51
C SER A 175 -14.52 -12.77 -17.80
N SER A 176 -13.74 -11.98 -18.54
CA SER A 176 -12.61 -11.20 -18.03
C SER A 176 -12.96 -10.15 -16.95
N ARG A 177 -14.23 -9.83 -16.75
CA ARG A 177 -14.73 -8.88 -15.77
C ARG A 177 -15.71 -9.47 -14.74
N ASP A 178 -15.95 -10.78 -14.81
CA ASP A 178 -16.79 -11.43 -13.81
C ASP A 178 -16.15 -11.38 -12.43
N ARG A 179 -16.96 -11.19 -11.40
CA ARG A 179 -16.49 -11.15 -10.03
C ARG A 179 -15.92 -12.50 -9.59
N GLU A 180 -16.54 -13.59 -10.02
CA GLU A 180 -16.11 -14.96 -9.79
C GLU A 180 -15.11 -15.41 -10.88
N GLY A 181 -14.36 -16.48 -10.62
CA GLY A 181 -13.43 -17.07 -11.56
C GLY A 181 -12.00 -16.53 -11.47
N VAL A 182 -11.70 -15.60 -10.57
CA VAL A 182 -10.33 -15.14 -10.31
C VAL A 182 -9.69 -16.03 -9.25
N SER A 183 -8.52 -16.58 -9.58
CA SER A 183 -7.68 -17.42 -8.70
C SER A 183 -6.33 -16.78 -8.47
N LEU A 184 -5.67 -17.13 -7.37
CA LEU A 184 -4.32 -16.67 -7.04
C LEU A 184 -3.35 -17.85 -7.06
N PHE A 185 -2.19 -17.66 -7.66
CA PHE A 185 -1.15 -18.66 -7.79
C PHE A 185 0.18 -18.18 -7.24
N VAL A 186 0.84 -19.02 -6.45
CA VAL A 186 2.23 -18.82 -6.03
C VAL A 186 3.14 -19.29 -7.15
N VAL A 187 3.91 -18.36 -7.72
CA VAL A 187 4.78 -18.59 -8.86
C VAL A 187 6.23 -18.27 -8.48
N ASP A 188 7.15 -19.19 -8.75
CA ASP A 188 8.58 -18.93 -8.63
C ASP A 188 9.01 -17.85 -9.63
N ARG A 189 9.82 -16.86 -9.16
CA ARG A 189 10.31 -15.79 -10.00
C ARG A 189 11.12 -16.27 -11.21
N HIS A 190 11.75 -17.43 -11.09
CA HIS A 190 12.58 -18.05 -12.10
C HIS A 190 11.88 -19.21 -12.84
N ALA A 191 10.55 -19.33 -12.72
CA ALA A 191 9.79 -20.35 -13.42
C ALA A 191 10.04 -20.30 -14.94
N PRO A 192 10.17 -21.45 -15.62
CA PRO A 192 10.27 -21.48 -17.07
C PRO A 192 9.11 -20.73 -17.74
N ASN A 193 9.40 -19.99 -18.82
CA ASN A 193 8.44 -19.18 -19.59
C ASN A 193 7.83 -17.99 -18.83
N LEU A 194 8.37 -17.64 -17.68
CA LEU A 194 8.10 -16.39 -17.00
C LEU A 194 9.14 -15.34 -17.42
N HIS A 195 8.68 -14.26 -18.02
CA HIS A 195 9.54 -13.16 -18.46
C HIS A 195 9.28 -11.93 -17.61
N VAL A 196 10.34 -11.37 -17.04
CA VAL A 196 10.27 -10.19 -16.16
C VAL A 196 11.17 -9.10 -16.72
N GLN A 197 10.55 -8.00 -17.17
CA GLN A 197 11.25 -6.83 -17.68
C GLN A 197 11.21 -5.70 -16.66
N GLY A 198 12.31 -5.53 -15.93
CA GLY A 198 12.43 -4.53 -14.86
C GLY A 198 12.62 -3.11 -15.37
N PHE A 199 12.08 -2.15 -14.62
CA PHE A 199 12.29 -0.71 -14.83
C PHE A 199 12.27 0.06 -13.50
N LYS A 200 12.75 1.33 -13.53
CA LYS A 200 12.72 2.25 -12.39
C LYS A 200 11.42 3.04 -12.38
N THR A 201 10.79 3.15 -11.22
CA THR A 201 9.64 4.03 -11.02
C THR A 201 10.06 5.46 -10.70
N LEU A 202 9.09 6.40 -10.76
CA LEU A 202 9.31 7.82 -10.50
C LEU A 202 9.94 8.09 -9.11
N ASP A 203 9.55 7.32 -8.11
CA ASP A 203 9.98 7.42 -6.71
C ASP A 203 11.29 6.67 -6.39
N GLY A 204 11.91 6.07 -7.41
CA GLY A 204 13.20 5.37 -7.31
C GLY A 204 13.12 3.89 -6.98
N ARG A 205 11.91 3.33 -6.80
CA ARG A 205 11.71 1.89 -6.60
C ARG A 205 11.91 1.11 -7.91
N ARG A 206 11.83 -0.21 -7.86
CA ARG A 206 11.86 -1.09 -9.02
C ARG A 206 10.49 -1.73 -9.21
N ALA A 207 10.05 -1.81 -10.47
CA ALA A 207 8.88 -2.55 -10.90
C ALA A 207 9.21 -3.33 -12.17
N ALA A 208 8.30 -4.19 -12.61
CA ALA A 208 8.46 -4.92 -13.85
C ALA A 208 7.14 -5.09 -14.59
N GLU A 209 7.26 -5.22 -15.91
CA GLU A 209 6.27 -5.90 -16.75
C GLU A 209 6.53 -7.41 -16.67
N ILE A 210 5.47 -8.19 -16.52
CA ILE A 210 5.56 -9.66 -16.46
C ILE A 210 4.75 -10.26 -17.60
N ARG A 211 5.36 -11.23 -18.33
CA ARG A 211 4.69 -12.02 -19.33
C ARG A 211 4.76 -13.49 -18.96
N LEU A 212 3.62 -14.17 -19.07
CA LEU A 212 3.45 -15.59 -18.79
C LEU A 212 3.12 -16.29 -20.12
N ASP A 213 4.07 -17.06 -20.65
CA ASP A 213 3.96 -17.76 -21.94
C ASP A 213 3.78 -19.27 -21.75
N GLY A 214 2.75 -19.68 -21.01
CA GLY A 214 2.53 -21.08 -20.65
C GLY A 214 3.34 -21.49 -19.41
N VAL A 215 3.34 -20.63 -18.39
CA VAL A 215 4.00 -20.93 -17.11
C VAL A 215 3.23 -22.02 -16.39
N ARG A 216 3.91 -23.16 -16.16
CA ARG A 216 3.33 -24.31 -15.44
C ARG A 216 3.49 -24.11 -13.93
N VAL A 217 2.38 -24.21 -13.22
CA VAL A 217 2.29 -24.04 -11.77
C VAL A 217 1.65 -25.27 -11.15
N PRO A 218 2.27 -25.97 -10.19
CA PRO A 218 1.67 -27.10 -9.48
C PRO A 218 0.32 -26.72 -8.84
N ALA A 219 -0.63 -27.67 -8.79
CA ALA A 219 -1.96 -27.39 -8.22
C ALA A 219 -1.88 -27.01 -6.73
N GLU A 220 -0.91 -27.51 -6.00
CA GLU A 220 -0.63 -27.15 -4.60
C GLU A 220 -0.21 -25.69 -4.39
N ASN A 221 0.23 -25.00 -5.45
CA ASN A 221 0.56 -23.60 -5.44
C ASN A 221 -0.65 -22.66 -5.68
N LEU A 222 -1.86 -23.22 -5.83
CA LEU A 222 -3.09 -22.45 -5.75
C LEU A 222 -3.24 -21.89 -4.33
N LEU A 223 -3.41 -20.59 -4.21
CA LEU A 223 -3.62 -19.92 -2.92
C LEU A 223 -5.11 -19.71 -2.68
N GLY A 224 -5.68 -20.43 -1.73
CA GLY A 224 -7.10 -20.46 -1.43
C GLY A 224 -7.91 -21.36 -2.36
N GLN A 225 -9.16 -20.99 -2.65
CA GLN A 225 -10.07 -21.75 -3.49
C GLN A 225 -10.05 -21.25 -4.93
N GLU A 226 -10.17 -22.18 -5.87
CA GLU A 226 -10.24 -21.85 -7.31
C GLU A 226 -11.45 -20.94 -7.60
N GLY A 227 -11.20 -19.83 -8.29
CA GLY A 227 -12.21 -18.86 -8.72
C GLY A 227 -12.74 -17.93 -7.64
N ALA A 228 -12.30 -18.04 -6.39
CA ALA A 228 -12.89 -17.33 -5.24
C ALA A 228 -11.98 -16.25 -4.61
N ALA A 229 -10.98 -15.73 -5.33
CA ALA A 229 -10.00 -14.81 -4.77
C ALA A 229 -10.51 -13.37 -4.55
N THR A 230 -11.63 -13.00 -5.15
CA THR A 230 -12.10 -11.60 -5.23
C THR A 230 -12.27 -10.93 -3.86
N ASP A 231 -12.93 -11.60 -2.91
CA ASP A 231 -13.19 -11.01 -1.59
C ASP A 231 -11.88 -10.82 -0.79
N ALA A 232 -10.94 -11.75 -0.92
CA ALA A 232 -9.62 -11.65 -0.31
C ALA A 232 -8.79 -10.51 -0.94
N LEU A 233 -8.88 -10.32 -2.26
CA LEU A 233 -8.25 -9.19 -2.95
C LEU A 233 -8.84 -7.84 -2.52
N GLU A 234 -10.16 -7.75 -2.34
CA GLU A 234 -10.81 -6.54 -1.82
C GLU A 234 -10.39 -6.27 -0.36
N HIS A 235 -10.25 -7.31 0.46
CA HIS A 235 -9.72 -7.17 1.82
C HIS A 235 -8.26 -6.72 1.80
N CYS A 236 -7.42 -7.35 0.96
CA CYS A 236 -6.02 -6.96 0.76
C CYS A 236 -5.92 -5.48 0.32
N ARG A 237 -6.79 -5.02 -0.59
CA ARG A 237 -6.81 -3.61 -1.02
C ARG A 237 -7.08 -2.66 0.14
N ARG A 238 -8.01 -2.97 1.06
CA ARG A 238 -8.28 -2.14 2.24
C ARG A 238 -7.06 -2.05 3.17
N ARG A 239 -6.37 -3.17 3.41
CA ARG A 239 -5.11 -3.20 4.17
C ARG A 239 -4.00 -2.42 3.46
N ALA A 240 -3.89 -2.57 2.13
CA ALA A 240 -2.94 -1.83 1.30
C ALA A 240 -3.15 -0.31 1.40
N ILE A 241 -4.40 0.15 1.31
CA ILE A 241 -4.76 1.56 1.46
C ILE A 241 -4.36 2.07 2.85
N ALA A 242 -4.68 1.34 3.91
CA ALA A 242 -4.34 1.74 5.28
C ALA A 242 -2.82 1.88 5.49
N ALA A 243 -2.05 0.91 5.00
CA ALA A 243 -0.58 0.93 5.06
C ALA A 243 0.02 2.08 4.24
N GLN A 244 -0.49 2.33 3.02
CA GLN A 244 -0.02 3.45 2.20
C GLN A 244 -0.42 4.82 2.77
N CYS A 245 -1.59 4.94 3.38
CA CYS A 245 -1.96 6.15 4.11
C CYS A 245 -1.01 6.40 5.27
N ALA A 246 -0.60 5.37 6.01
CA ALA A 246 0.40 5.47 7.07
C ALA A 246 1.77 5.92 6.53
N GLU A 247 2.25 5.34 5.44
CA GLU A 247 3.48 5.78 4.78
C GLU A 247 3.38 7.26 4.34
N ALA A 248 2.24 7.65 3.76
CA ALA A 248 2.02 9.00 3.28
C ALA A 248 2.05 10.04 4.41
N ILE A 249 1.41 9.78 5.57
CA ILE A 249 1.43 10.73 6.70
C ILE A 249 2.83 10.88 7.29
N GLY A 250 3.65 9.83 7.31
CA GLY A 250 5.06 9.92 7.67
C GLY A 250 5.85 10.83 6.72
N ALA A 251 5.65 10.66 5.40
CA ALA A 251 6.26 11.51 4.38
C ALA A 251 5.79 12.97 4.46
N ILE A 252 4.50 13.22 4.67
CA ILE A 252 3.91 14.56 4.84
C ILE A 252 4.49 15.26 6.06
N SER A 253 4.60 14.56 7.19
CA SER A 253 5.17 15.09 8.42
C SER A 253 6.61 15.57 8.23
N GLU A 254 7.45 14.77 7.54
CA GLU A 254 8.84 15.14 7.30
C GLU A 254 8.98 16.29 6.28
N LEU A 255 8.06 16.38 5.30
CA LEU A 255 7.99 17.53 4.39
C LEU A 255 7.66 18.83 5.13
N ASN A 256 6.66 18.81 5.99
CA ASN A 256 6.27 19.99 6.79
C ASN A 256 7.42 20.44 7.68
N LYS A 257 8.08 19.49 8.38
CA LYS A 257 9.24 19.78 9.22
C LYS A 257 10.39 20.37 8.41
N ALA A 258 10.76 19.75 7.29
CA ALA A 258 11.85 20.23 6.42
C ALA A 258 11.55 21.63 5.85
N THR A 259 10.30 21.89 5.46
CA THR A 259 9.87 23.20 4.93
C THR A 259 9.92 24.28 5.99
N LEU A 260 9.46 23.98 7.21
CA LEU A 260 9.52 24.90 8.33
C LEU A 260 10.97 25.29 8.66
N GLU A 261 11.87 24.32 8.76
CA GLU A 261 13.29 24.59 9.05
C GLU A 261 13.99 25.36 7.91
N TYR A 262 13.67 25.03 6.65
CA TYR A 262 14.19 25.79 5.52
C TYR A 262 13.75 27.26 5.54
N THR A 263 12.48 27.53 5.80
CA THR A 263 11.95 28.90 5.83
C THR A 263 12.48 29.74 7.00
N LYS A 264 12.85 29.10 8.12
CA LYS A 264 13.53 29.76 9.26
C LYS A 264 14.96 30.19 8.92
N THR A 265 15.65 29.42 8.09
CA THR A 265 17.09 29.62 7.82
C THR A 265 17.36 30.38 6.52
N ARG A 266 16.57 30.15 5.47
CA ARG A 266 16.74 30.78 4.16
C ARG A 266 16.31 32.25 4.19
N LYS A 267 17.20 33.14 3.79
CA LYS A 267 16.96 34.60 3.72
C LYS A 267 16.76 35.07 2.29
N GLN A 268 15.78 35.92 2.08
CA GLN A 268 15.55 36.71 0.88
C GLN A 268 15.02 38.09 1.30
N PHE A 269 15.31 39.13 0.53
CA PHE A 269 14.93 40.53 0.85
C PHE A 269 15.40 40.97 2.25
N GLY A 270 16.55 40.45 2.70
CA GLY A 270 17.18 40.80 3.97
C GLY A 270 16.64 40.07 5.22
N VAL A 271 15.59 39.26 5.10
CA VAL A 271 14.92 38.57 6.24
C VAL A 271 14.74 37.07 5.94
N PRO A 272 14.54 36.21 6.96
CA PRO A 272 14.15 34.82 6.77
C PRO A 272 12.82 34.71 6.02
N LEU A 273 12.67 33.70 5.15
CA LEU A 273 11.41 33.45 4.41
C LEU A 273 10.21 33.29 5.34
N GLY A 274 10.39 32.63 6.48
CA GLY A 274 9.35 32.40 7.48
C GLY A 274 8.83 33.68 8.16
N SER A 275 9.43 34.85 7.94
CA SER A 275 8.90 36.14 8.43
C SER A 275 7.79 36.70 7.55
N PHE A 276 7.61 36.21 6.32
CA PHE A 276 6.54 36.67 5.44
C PHE A 276 5.20 35.98 5.79
N GLN A 277 4.21 36.76 6.16
CA GLN A 277 2.90 36.30 6.62
C GLN A 277 2.21 35.36 5.61
N VAL A 278 2.32 35.66 4.29
CA VAL A 278 1.75 34.81 3.24
C VAL A 278 2.34 33.40 3.23
N LEU A 279 3.61 33.24 3.59
CA LEU A 279 4.26 31.91 3.68
C LEU A 279 3.90 31.22 5.00
N GLN A 280 3.72 31.97 6.09
CA GLN A 280 3.18 31.43 7.35
C GLN A 280 1.79 30.83 7.16
N HIS A 281 0.88 31.52 6.48
CA HIS A 281 -0.46 31.00 6.18
C HIS A 281 -0.39 29.70 5.37
N ARG A 282 0.45 29.63 4.33
CA ARG A 282 0.64 28.39 3.56
C ARG A 282 1.14 27.23 4.43
N MET A 283 2.10 27.49 5.33
CA MET A 283 2.60 26.44 6.24
C MET A 283 1.55 25.99 7.25
N VAL A 284 0.64 26.89 7.68
CA VAL A 284 -0.51 26.54 8.52
C VAL A 284 -1.48 25.64 7.74
N ASP A 285 -1.80 25.97 6.49
CA ASP A 285 -2.66 25.13 5.64
C ASP A 285 -2.05 23.74 5.40
N MET A 286 -0.71 23.66 5.19
CA MET A 286 0.02 22.40 5.08
C MET A 286 -0.07 21.58 6.38
N PHE A 287 0.01 22.22 7.53
CA PHE A 287 -0.13 21.56 8.83
C PHE A 287 -1.56 21.05 9.06
N VAL A 288 -2.58 21.84 8.73
CA VAL A 288 -3.98 21.41 8.81
C VAL A 288 -4.23 20.19 7.93
N ALA A 289 -3.73 20.19 6.69
CA ALA A 289 -3.85 19.05 5.78
C ALA A 289 -3.16 17.77 6.34
N GLN A 290 -2.02 17.93 7.03
CA GLN A 290 -1.36 16.83 7.74
C GLN A 290 -2.25 16.28 8.85
N GLU A 291 -2.77 17.11 9.74
CA GLU A 291 -3.56 16.68 10.90
C GLU A 291 -4.84 15.94 10.47
N GLU A 292 -5.50 16.43 9.42
CA GLU A 292 -6.66 15.74 8.84
C GLU A 292 -6.28 14.36 8.25
N ALA A 293 -5.14 14.27 7.55
CA ALA A 293 -4.63 13.01 6.99
C ALA A 293 -4.24 12.01 8.11
N VAL A 294 -3.62 12.48 9.19
CA VAL A 294 -3.27 11.66 10.36
C VAL A 294 -4.54 11.12 11.02
N ALA A 295 -5.52 11.98 11.30
CA ALA A 295 -6.75 11.57 11.99
C ALA A 295 -7.50 10.47 11.22
N ILE A 296 -7.69 10.62 9.90
CA ILE A 296 -8.40 9.63 9.10
C ILE A 296 -7.60 8.33 8.91
N THR A 297 -6.27 8.40 8.82
CA THR A 297 -5.40 7.22 8.72
C THR A 297 -5.46 6.38 9.98
N TYR A 298 -5.41 7.02 11.14
CA TYR A 298 -5.50 6.35 12.43
C TYR A 298 -6.88 5.73 12.63
N ALA A 299 -7.96 6.45 12.27
CA ALA A 299 -9.32 5.93 12.33
C ALA A 299 -9.49 4.67 11.45
N LEU A 300 -8.91 4.66 10.23
CA LEU A 300 -8.95 3.50 9.34
C LEU A 300 -8.21 2.28 9.94
N ASN A 301 -7.00 2.48 10.47
CA ASN A 301 -6.22 1.38 11.04
C ASN A 301 -6.86 0.84 12.33
N ALA A 302 -7.44 1.69 13.16
CA ALA A 302 -8.22 1.28 14.34
C ALA A 302 -9.47 0.46 13.93
N ALA A 303 -10.20 0.89 12.90
CA ALA A 303 -11.36 0.16 12.39
C ALA A 303 -10.97 -1.22 11.80
N LEU A 304 -9.83 -1.30 11.11
CA LEU A 304 -9.30 -2.58 10.60
C LEU A 304 -8.90 -3.52 11.73
N ALA A 305 -8.36 -3.01 12.84
CA ALA A 305 -7.96 -3.81 14.00
C ALA A 305 -9.18 -4.33 14.78
N GLN A 306 -10.25 -3.54 14.88
CA GLN A 306 -11.45 -3.89 15.66
C GLN A 306 -12.48 -4.70 14.87
N GLY A 307 -12.44 -4.64 13.53
CA GLY A 307 -13.47 -5.19 12.65
C GLY A 307 -14.77 -4.36 12.70
N GLY A 308 -15.07 -3.60 11.66
CA GLY A 308 -16.26 -2.75 11.61
C GLY A 308 -16.99 -2.87 10.26
N PRO A 309 -18.29 -2.51 10.20
CA PRO A 309 -19.10 -2.66 8.98
C PRO A 309 -18.67 -1.70 7.85
N ASP A 310 -18.13 -0.53 8.17
CA ASP A 310 -17.89 0.56 7.22
C ASP A 310 -16.43 0.69 6.75
N ILE A 311 -15.60 -0.33 6.96
CA ILE A 311 -14.16 -0.28 6.63
C ILE A 311 -13.92 0.04 5.15
N ALA A 312 -14.74 -0.47 4.23
CA ALA A 312 -14.60 -0.22 2.79
C ALA A 312 -14.81 1.25 2.44
N LYS A 313 -15.83 1.88 3.02
CA LYS A 313 -16.13 3.32 2.88
C LYS A 313 -15.02 4.16 3.53
N LEU A 314 -14.63 3.82 4.75
CA LEU A 314 -13.59 4.52 5.48
C LEU A 314 -12.24 4.46 4.75
N ALA A 315 -11.89 3.31 4.15
CA ALA A 315 -10.69 3.17 3.31
C ALA A 315 -10.74 4.10 2.09
N SER A 316 -11.92 4.22 1.44
CA SER A 316 -12.08 5.13 0.30
C SER A 316 -11.97 6.59 0.72
N VAL A 317 -12.59 6.99 1.83
CA VAL A 317 -12.48 8.35 2.39
C VAL A 317 -11.03 8.67 2.77
N ALA A 318 -10.35 7.75 3.47
CA ALA A 318 -8.96 7.93 3.87
C ALA A 318 -8.03 8.08 2.66
N LYS A 319 -8.18 7.22 1.65
CA LYS A 319 -7.33 7.27 0.46
C LYS A 319 -7.52 8.56 -0.34
N ALA A 320 -8.76 9.04 -0.50
CA ALA A 320 -9.04 10.31 -1.14
C ALA A 320 -8.41 11.48 -0.37
N LYS A 321 -8.67 11.56 0.94
CA LYS A 321 -8.17 12.66 1.79
C LYS A 321 -6.66 12.70 1.89
N VAL A 322 -6.02 11.55 2.15
CA VAL A 322 -4.55 11.45 2.26
C VAL A 322 -3.88 11.70 0.90
N GLY A 323 -4.50 11.26 -0.20
CA GLY A 323 -4.01 11.52 -1.55
C GLY A 323 -4.00 13.02 -1.89
N GLU A 324 -5.08 13.74 -1.56
CA GLU A 324 -5.17 15.20 -1.72
C GLU A 324 -4.16 15.93 -0.82
N ALA A 325 -4.07 15.56 0.46
CA ALA A 325 -3.14 16.15 1.41
C ALA A 325 -1.68 15.96 0.98
N GLY A 326 -1.32 14.73 0.56
CA GLY A 326 0.04 14.40 0.10
C GLY A 326 0.45 15.21 -1.13
N ARG A 327 -0.45 15.36 -2.09
CA ARG A 327 -0.22 16.20 -3.27
C ARG A 327 -0.06 17.67 -2.87
N TYR A 328 -1.01 18.20 -2.11
CA TYR A 328 -1.01 19.60 -1.68
C TYR A 328 0.27 19.94 -0.90
N VAL A 329 0.60 19.19 0.16
CA VAL A 329 1.79 19.43 0.99
C VAL A 329 3.06 19.29 0.16
N GLY A 330 3.15 18.26 -0.71
CA GLY A 330 4.30 18.06 -1.58
C GLY A 330 4.55 19.22 -2.55
N GLU A 331 3.50 19.69 -3.23
CA GLU A 331 3.57 20.83 -4.16
C GLU A 331 3.94 22.14 -3.43
N GLN A 332 3.33 22.40 -2.25
CA GLN A 332 3.65 23.58 -1.44
C GLN A 332 5.08 23.53 -0.90
N ALA A 333 5.55 22.37 -0.45
CA ALA A 333 6.94 22.21 0.01
C ALA A 333 7.94 22.53 -1.09
N VAL A 334 7.76 21.99 -2.31
CA VAL A 334 8.60 22.31 -3.46
C VAL A 334 8.55 23.81 -3.77
N GLN A 335 7.37 24.42 -3.79
CA GLN A 335 7.20 25.86 -4.05
C GLN A 335 7.94 26.71 -3.02
N LEU A 336 7.85 26.37 -1.72
CA LEU A 336 8.50 27.12 -0.63
C LEU A 336 10.04 26.97 -0.62
N HIS A 337 10.57 25.87 -1.16
CA HIS A 337 12.00 25.68 -1.37
C HIS A 337 12.50 26.35 -2.66
N GLY A 338 11.61 26.76 -3.57
CA GLY A 338 11.95 27.35 -4.86
C GLY A 338 12.77 26.42 -5.74
N GLY A 339 13.73 26.94 -6.49
CA GLY A 339 14.56 26.14 -7.39
C GLY A 339 15.27 24.96 -6.71
N MET A 340 15.63 25.09 -5.45
CA MET A 340 16.25 23.99 -4.67
C MET A 340 15.31 22.81 -4.45
N GLY A 341 14.00 23.04 -4.35
CA GLY A 341 13.00 21.97 -4.20
C GLY A 341 12.87 21.06 -5.42
N MET A 342 13.40 21.46 -6.58
CA MET A 342 13.39 20.68 -7.82
C MET A 342 14.68 19.86 -8.04
N THR A 343 15.69 20.01 -7.16
CA THR A 343 16.97 19.31 -7.31
C THR A 343 16.91 17.91 -6.67
N GLU A 344 17.73 16.99 -7.18
CA GLU A 344 17.90 15.64 -6.60
C GLU A 344 18.75 15.66 -5.31
N GLU A 345 19.30 16.82 -4.94
CA GLU A 345 20.13 17.00 -3.75
C GLU A 345 19.28 17.15 -2.47
N LEU A 346 18.08 17.72 -2.60
CA LEU A 346 17.17 17.89 -1.49
C LEU A 346 16.11 16.77 -1.45
N LYS A 347 15.83 16.29 -0.25
CA LYS A 347 14.84 15.24 -0.01
C LYS A 347 13.40 15.63 -0.40
N VAL A 348 13.08 16.91 -0.52
CA VAL A 348 11.73 17.43 -0.78
C VAL A 348 11.12 16.87 -2.07
N GLY A 349 11.89 16.90 -3.17
CA GLY A 349 11.44 16.33 -4.45
C GLY A 349 11.21 14.82 -4.39
N HIS A 350 12.01 14.10 -3.60
CA HIS A 350 11.85 12.65 -3.40
C HIS A 350 10.57 12.30 -2.64
N TYR A 351 10.23 13.08 -1.61
CA TYR A 351 8.94 12.92 -0.91
C TYR A 351 7.75 13.19 -1.84
N LEU A 352 7.79 14.27 -2.63
CA LEU A 352 6.73 14.56 -3.60
C LEU A 352 6.57 13.39 -4.59
N LYS A 353 7.66 12.88 -5.17
CA LYS A 353 7.62 11.73 -6.08
C LYS A 353 6.98 10.50 -5.43
N ARG A 354 7.31 10.20 -4.16
CA ARG A 354 6.71 9.08 -3.42
C ARG A 354 5.23 9.30 -3.15
N LEU A 355 4.83 10.49 -2.71
CA LEU A 355 3.43 10.83 -2.46
C LEU A 355 2.59 10.77 -3.75
N VAL A 356 3.15 11.19 -4.90
CA VAL A 356 2.50 11.03 -6.21
C VAL A 356 2.32 9.54 -6.55
N ALA A 357 3.33 8.70 -6.32
CA ALA A 357 3.21 7.25 -6.56
C ALA A 357 2.14 6.62 -5.66
N ILE A 358 2.14 6.93 -4.36
CA ILE A 358 1.10 6.48 -3.41
C ILE A 358 -0.29 6.94 -3.86
N ASN A 359 -0.41 8.19 -4.35
CA ASN A 359 -1.69 8.75 -4.75
C ASN A 359 -2.38 7.98 -5.89
N ILE A 360 -1.59 7.35 -6.77
CA ILE A 360 -2.10 6.59 -7.93
C ILE A 360 -2.39 5.12 -7.56
N GLN A 361 -1.59 4.50 -6.70
CA GLN A 361 -1.71 3.08 -6.35
C GLN A 361 -3.01 2.80 -5.61
N TYR A 362 -3.67 1.68 -5.90
CA TYR A 362 -4.94 1.23 -5.29
C TYR A 362 -6.13 2.18 -5.44
N GLY A 363 -6.09 3.10 -6.38
CA GLY A 363 -7.09 4.10 -6.69
C GLY A 363 -6.65 5.52 -6.35
N ASP A 364 -6.88 6.44 -7.26
CA ASP A 364 -6.69 7.88 -7.05
C ASP A 364 -7.88 8.50 -6.29
N PRO A 365 -7.79 9.76 -5.85
CA PRO A 365 -8.87 10.44 -5.13
C PRO A 365 -10.20 10.42 -5.89
N ALA A 366 -10.18 10.61 -7.22
CA ALA A 366 -11.40 10.62 -8.02
C ALA A 366 -12.09 9.25 -8.02
N PHE A 367 -11.33 8.16 -8.17
CA PHE A 367 -11.85 6.79 -8.07
C PHE A 367 -12.52 6.54 -6.70
N HIS A 368 -11.89 6.96 -5.61
CA HIS A 368 -12.42 6.73 -4.27
C HIS A 368 -13.63 7.61 -3.93
N ILE A 369 -13.66 8.86 -4.43
CA ILE A 369 -14.83 9.74 -4.31
C ILE A 369 -16.03 9.13 -5.04
N MET A 370 -15.81 8.59 -6.26
CA MET A 370 -16.88 7.92 -7.01
C MET A 370 -17.42 6.69 -6.27
N ARG A 371 -16.56 5.88 -5.67
CA ARG A 371 -17.00 4.74 -4.83
C ARG A 371 -17.85 5.18 -3.65
N CYS A 372 -17.45 6.26 -2.96
CA CYS A 372 -18.28 6.81 -1.86
C CYS A 372 -19.63 7.32 -2.36
N ALA A 373 -19.68 7.96 -3.53
CA ALA A 373 -20.93 8.42 -4.13
C ALA A 373 -21.87 7.27 -4.49
N GLU A 374 -21.34 6.18 -5.10
CA GLU A 374 -22.12 4.98 -5.42
C GLU A 374 -22.78 4.36 -4.16
N ASP A 375 -22.06 4.30 -3.04
CA ASP A 375 -22.60 3.79 -1.78
C ASP A 375 -23.73 4.67 -1.23
N VAL A 376 -23.61 6.00 -1.35
CA VAL A 376 -24.67 6.94 -0.95
C VAL A 376 -25.90 6.78 -1.82
N PHE A 377 -25.75 6.68 -3.15
CA PHE A 377 -26.88 6.49 -4.06
C PHE A 377 -27.59 5.16 -3.84
N LYS A 378 -26.87 4.05 -3.65
CA LYS A 378 -27.47 2.74 -3.32
C LYS A 378 -28.28 2.80 -2.01
N SER A 379 -27.74 3.48 -1.00
CA SER A 379 -28.44 3.63 0.29
C SER A 379 -29.70 4.50 0.16
N ALA A 380 -29.68 5.55 -0.65
CA ALA A 380 -30.85 6.40 -0.91
C ALA A 380 -31.96 5.64 -1.64
N SER A 381 -31.62 4.90 -2.72
CA SER A 381 -32.58 4.08 -3.47
C SER A 381 -33.23 3.01 -2.61
N ALA A 382 -32.47 2.35 -1.73
CA ALA A 382 -33.02 1.35 -0.79
C ALA A 382 -34.00 1.95 0.22
N LEU A 383 -33.78 3.20 0.64
CA LEU A 383 -34.72 3.92 1.52
C LEU A 383 -36.01 4.30 0.80
N GLU A 384 -35.94 4.70 -0.47
CA GLU A 384 -37.13 4.99 -1.29
C GLU A 384 -37.96 3.75 -1.55
N GLU A 385 -37.35 2.62 -1.91
CA GLU A 385 -38.03 1.34 -2.10
C GLU A 385 -38.67 0.82 -0.79
N GLY A 386 -37.96 0.95 0.35
CA GLY A 386 -38.49 0.60 1.67
C GLY A 386 -39.70 1.44 2.10
N THR A 387 -39.73 2.70 1.69
CA THR A 387 -40.85 3.63 1.97
C THR A 387 -42.07 3.30 1.11
N THR A 388 -41.85 2.88 -0.14
CA THR A 388 -42.92 2.49 -1.07
C THR A 388 -43.63 1.18 -0.61
N ILE A 389 -42.86 0.20 -0.12
CA ILE A 389 -43.43 -1.06 0.42
C ILE A 389 -44.24 -0.81 1.70
N GLY A 390 -43.89 0.18 2.51
CA GLY A 390 -44.66 0.60 3.70
C GLY A 390 -45.98 1.26 3.34
N ALA A 391 -46.01 2.08 2.28
CA ALA A 391 -47.23 2.75 1.82
C ALA A 391 -48.25 1.79 1.19
N ASP A 392 -47.80 0.80 0.40
CA ASP A 392 -48.68 -0.23 -0.20
C ASP A 392 -49.28 -1.18 0.85
N ARG A 393 -48.58 -1.47 1.95
CA ARG A 393 -49.14 -2.26 3.05
C ARG A 393 -50.18 -1.51 3.86
N ALA A 394 -50.04 -0.19 3.97
CA ALA A 394 -51.06 0.66 4.66
C ALA A 394 -52.32 0.86 3.80
N ALA A 395 -52.18 0.92 2.47
CA ALA A 395 -53.31 1.04 1.53
C ALA A 395 -54.12 -0.24 1.36
N ASN A 396 -53.55 -1.43 1.62
CA ASN A 396 -54.25 -2.73 1.55
C ASN A 396 -54.85 -3.17 2.90
N ALA A 397 -54.67 -2.40 3.96
CA ALA A 397 -55.21 -2.66 5.31
C ALA A 397 -56.36 -1.74 5.71
N ALA A 398 -56.80 -0.86 4.79
CA ALA A 398 -57.97 0.01 4.93
C ALA A 398 -59.06 -0.43 3.93
#